data_0f81abd8e9d01c4dcd23a59b609d1f4b
#
_entry.id   0f81abd8e9d01c4dcd23a59b609d1f4b
#
_cell.length_a   1.000
_cell.length_b   1.000
_cell.length_c   1.000
_cell.angle_alpha   90.00
_cell.angle_beta   90.00
_cell.angle_gamma   90.00
#
_symmetry.space_group_name_H-M   'P 1'
#
loop_
_entity.id
_entity.type
_entity.pdbx_description
1 polymer ?
#
loop_
_entity_poly.entity_id
_entity_poly.type
_entity_poly.pdbx_seq_one_letter_code
_entity_poly.pdbx_strand_id
1 'polypeptide(L)'
;MHAQCSVGQLGAKLSFSRLGFNYFISEQVFRYILEAVHLLANHAWKLLPLYRFDPATALWRHHDAAPTLADAATPSVTRQPDGALVRQLAQARRIVRATEAAPPRPPASDPVLSSEFERVRWFPLPGEATAQLVAAKAA
;
A
#
# COMPACT_ATOMS: atom_id res chain seq x y z
N MET A 1 8.94 21.10 -3.84
CA MET A 1 8.85 19.73 -4.32
C MET A 1 9.88 19.36 -5.39
N HIS A 2 10.03 20.16 -6.45
CA HIS A 2 11.00 19.88 -7.54
C HIS A 2 12.46 19.79 -7.03
N ALA A 3 12.86 20.66 -6.10
CA ALA A 3 14.21 20.68 -5.53
C ALA A 3 14.56 19.40 -4.74
N GLN A 4 13.60 18.82 -4.03
CA GLN A 4 13.81 17.59 -3.25
C GLN A 4 14.01 16.36 -4.16
N CYS A 5 13.30 16.27 -5.27
CA CYS A 5 13.50 15.21 -6.25
C CYS A 5 14.87 15.31 -6.94
N SER A 6 15.39 16.52 -7.10
CA SER A 6 16.71 16.78 -7.70
C SER A 6 17.87 16.36 -6.78
N VAL A 7 17.64 16.27 -5.48
CA VAL A 7 18.64 15.85 -4.47
C VAL A 7 18.54 14.34 -4.16
N GLY A 8 17.75 13.57 -4.96
CA GLY A 8 17.64 12.13 -4.80
C GLY A 8 16.61 11.65 -3.78
N GLN A 9 15.79 12.54 -3.22
CA GLN A 9 14.72 12.16 -2.28
C GLN A 9 13.41 11.88 -3.02
N LEU A 10 13.38 10.78 -3.75
CA LEU A 10 12.23 10.39 -4.59
C LEU A 10 10.95 10.18 -3.80
N GLY A 11 11.05 9.81 -2.52
CA GLY A 11 9.91 9.59 -1.63
C GLY A 11 9.03 10.83 -1.39
N ALA A 12 9.55 12.05 -1.60
CA ALA A 12 8.76 13.27 -1.49
C ALA A 12 7.85 13.54 -2.69
N LYS A 13 8.01 12.79 -3.79
CA LYS A 13 7.21 12.95 -5.00
C LYS A 13 5.77 12.52 -4.76
N LEU A 14 4.81 13.40 -5.12
CA LEU A 14 3.39 13.02 -5.12
C LEU A 14 3.14 11.90 -6.12
N SER A 15 2.47 10.86 -5.64
CA SER A 15 2.05 9.74 -6.46
C SER A 15 0.55 9.80 -6.70
N PHE A 16 0.12 9.31 -7.84
CA PHE A 16 -1.29 9.14 -8.15
C PHE A 16 -1.51 7.81 -8.88
N SER A 17 -2.70 7.26 -8.70
CA SER A 17 -3.15 6.09 -9.44
C SER A 17 -4.23 6.51 -10.43
N ARG A 18 -4.12 6.04 -11.66
CA ARG A 18 -5.14 6.26 -12.70
C ARG A 18 -5.84 4.95 -12.99
N LEU A 19 -7.16 4.97 -12.92
CA LEU A 19 -8.02 3.87 -13.33
C LEU A 19 -8.70 4.23 -14.64
N GLY A 20 -8.57 3.36 -15.64
CA GLY A 20 -9.27 3.48 -16.89
C GLY A 20 -10.41 2.47 -16.97
N PHE A 21 -11.59 2.93 -17.34
CA PHE A 21 -12.75 2.07 -17.58
C PHE A 21 -13.04 2.07 -19.08
N ASN A 22 -12.84 0.93 -19.72
CA ASN A 22 -13.17 0.77 -21.13
C ASN A 22 -14.65 0.34 -21.25
N TYR A 23 -15.31 0.78 -22.31
CA TYR A 23 -16.72 0.50 -22.55
C TYR A 23 -17.08 -0.99 -22.71
N PHE A 24 -16.06 -1.82 -22.97
CA PHE A 24 -16.23 -3.27 -23.18
C PHE A 24 -15.92 -4.12 -21.95
N ILE A 25 -15.62 -3.52 -20.79
CA ILE A 25 -15.46 -4.31 -19.56
C ILE A 25 -16.83 -4.81 -19.10
N SER A 26 -16.87 -6.03 -18.56
CA SER A 26 -18.10 -6.56 -18.00
C SER A 26 -18.48 -5.84 -16.71
N GLU A 27 -19.75 -5.82 -16.40
CA GLU A 27 -20.28 -5.27 -15.14
C GLU A 27 -19.61 -5.91 -13.91
N GLN A 28 -19.29 -7.20 -13.98
CA GLN A 28 -18.60 -7.92 -12.91
C GLN A 28 -17.19 -7.37 -12.68
N VAL A 29 -16.42 -7.11 -13.75
CA VAL A 29 -15.09 -6.52 -13.67
C VAL A 29 -15.17 -5.09 -13.15
N PHE A 30 -16.12 -4.31 -13.63
CA PHE A 30 -16.33 -2.95 -13.17
C PHE A 30 -16.60 -2.89 -11.66
N ARG A 31 -17.54 -3.70 -11.17
CA ARG A 31 -17.84 -3.78 -9.72
C ARG A 31 -16.63 -4.24 -8.92
N TYR A 32 -15.90 -5.24 -9.40
CA TYR A 32 -14.66 -5.68 -8.75
C TYR A 32 -13.66 -4.54 -8.58
N ILE A 33 -13.42 -3.75 -9.63
CA ILE A 33 -12.48 -2.63 -9.57
C ILE A 33 -12.95 -1.60 -8.53
N LEU A 34 -14.24 -1.23 -8.55
CA LEU A 34 -14.79 -0.29 -7.57
C LEU A 34 -14.62 -0.79 -6.14
N GLU A 35 -14.99 -2.05 -5.87
CA GLU A 35 -14.88 -2.65 -4.54
C GLU A 35 -13.41 -2.76 -4.09
N ALA A 36 -12.49 -3.11 -4.99
CA ALA A 36 -11.06 -3.18 -4.69
C ALA A 36 -10.51 -1.79 -4.34
N VAL A 37 -10.87 -0.76 -5.10
CA VAL A 37 -10.46 0.62 -4.80
C VAL A 37 -11.00 1.09 -3.45
N HIS A 38 -12.28 0.86 -3.17
CA HIS A 38 -12.87 1.18 -1.87
C HIS A 38 -12.20 0.44 -0.73
N LEU A 39 -11.90 -0.84 -0.90
CA LEU A 39 -11.19 -1.63 0.10
C LEU A 39 -9.80 -1.05 0.38
N LEU A 40 -9.04 -0.75 -0.66
CA LEU A 40 -7.70 -0.17 -0.52
C LEU A 40 -7.74 1.24 0.08
N ALA A 41 -8.62 2.10 -0.40
CA ALA A 41 -8.73 3.47 0.09
C ALA A 41 -9.04 3.54 1.60
N ASN A 42 -9.89 2.62 2.08
CA ASN A 42 -10.31 2.63 3.49
C ASN A 42 -9.39 1.83 4.41
N HIS A 43 -8.65 0.85 3.90
CA HIS A 43 -7.98 -0.12 4.76
C HIS A 43 -6.49 -0.33 4.47
N ALA A 44 -5.95 0.10 3.33
CA ALA A 44 -4.56 -0.21 2.98
C ALA A 44 -3.55 0.37 3.97
N TRP A 45 -3.83 1.52 4.59
CA TRP A 45 -2.98 2.14 5.60
C TRP A 45 -2.74 1.23 6.82
N LYS A 46 -3.68 0.33 7.14
CA LYS A 46 -3.58 -0.64 8.23
C LYS A 46 -2.50 -1.72 7.98
N LEU A 47 -2.09 -1.86 6.73
CA LEU A 47 -1.01 -2.78 6.33
C LEU A 47 0.38 -2.14 6.42
N LEU A 48 0.48 -0.82 6.57
CA LEU A 48 1.77 -0.12 6.62
C LEU A 48 2.76 -0.67 7.67
N PRO A 49 2.34 -1.11 8.86
CA PRO A 49 3.25 -1.75 9.82
C PRO A 49 3.97 -2.99 9.31
N LEU A 50 3.49 -3.60 8.22
CA LEU A 50 4.13 -4.75 7.57
C LEU A 50 5.21 -4.34 6.56
N TYR A 51 5.41 -3.05 6.34
CA TYR A 51 6.31 -2.53 5.33
C TYR A 51 7.41 -1.65 5.93
N ARG A 52 8.50 -1.53 5.20
CA ARG A 52 9.59 -0.57 5.44
C ARG A 52 9.62 0.42 4.29
N PHE A 53 9.81 1.68 4.61
CA PHE A 53 9.95 2.76 3.64
C PHE A 53 11.43 3.15 3.50
N ASP A 54 11.90 3.26 2.29
CA ASP A 54 13.22 3.80 1.95
C ASP A 54 13.04 5.18 1.28
N PRO A 55 13.37 6.27 1.97
CA PRO A 55 13.17 7.62 1.44
C PRO A 55 14.06 7.96 0.25
N ALA A 56 15.23 7.32 0.12
CA ALA A 56 16.16 7.57 -0.98
C ALA A 56 15.63 7.02 -2.30
N THR A 57 15.06 5.83 -2.28
CA THR A 57 14.54 5.13 -3.46
C THR A 57 13.03 5.26 -3.64
N ALA A 58 12.31 5.77 -2.63
CA ALA A 58 10.85 5.79 -2.55
C ALA A 58 10.19 4.41 -2.57
N LEU A 59 10.94 3.36 -2.25
CA LEU A 59 10.43 2.00 -2.27
C LEU A 59 9.84 1.60 -0.92
N TRP A 60 8.70 0.95 -1.01
CA TRP A 60 8.07 0.24 0.10
C TRP A 60 8.33 -1.25 -0.06
N ARG A 61 8.86 -1.88 0.98
CA ARG A 61 9.17 -3.32 0.98
C ARG A 61 8.48 -4.00 2.14
N HIS A 62 7.77 -5.09 1.86
CA HIS A 62 7.25 -5.95 2.92
C HIS A 62 8.39 -6.53 3.74
N HIS A 63 8.24 -6.66 5.06
CA HIS A 63 9.30 -7.17 5.93
C HIS A 63 9.77 -8.57 5.55
N ASP A 64 8.84 -9.41 5.13
CA ASP A 64 9.12 -10.80 4.76
C ASP A 64 9.47 -10.97 3.27
N ALA A 65 9.52 -9.87 2.50
CA ALA A 65 9.96 -9.93 1.12
C ALA A 65 11.46 -10.19 1.06
N ALA A 66 11.87 -11.24 0.36
CA ALA A 66 13.27 -11.46 0.05
C ALA A 66 13.83 -10.24 -0.71
N PRO A 67 15.10 -9.89 -0.53
CA PRO A 67 15.74 -8.79 -1.26
C PRO A 67 15.99 -9.22 -2.71
N THR A 68 14.96 -9.33 -3.49
CA THR A 68 15.07 -9.72 -4.90
C THR A 68 14.93 -8.49 -5.77
N LEU A 69 16.01 -8.12 -6.41
CA LEU A 69 16.10 -7.06 -7.41
C LEU A 69 15.43 -7.44 -8.74
N ALA A 70 14.84 -8.61 -8.85
CA ALA A 70 14.55 -9.15 -10.18
C ALA A 70 13.25 -9.85 -10.27
N ASP A 71 12.19 -9.56 -9.93
CA ASP A 71 10.96 -10.13 -10.47
C ASP A 71 9.78 -9.16 -10.30
N ALA A 72 9.89 -8.01 -10.95
CA ALA A 72 8.72 -7.48 -11.62
C ALA A 72 8.44 -8.42 -12.81
N ALA A 73 8.12 -9.67 -12.52
CA ALA A 73 7.52 -10.54 -13.50
C ALA A 73 6.35 -9.76 -14.08
N THR A 74 6.46 -9.41 -15.34
CA THR A 74 5.36 -8.80 -16.09
C THR A 74 4.13 -9.64 -15.78
N PRO A 75 3.09 -9.08 -15.13
CA PRO A 75 1.96 -9.89 -14.74
C PRO A 75 1.42 -10.55 -16.00
N SER A 76 1.52 -11.88 -16.07
CA SER A 76 0.97 -12.62 -17.19
C SER A 76 -0.52 -12.31 -17.25
N VAL A 77 -0.95 -11.69 -18.34
CA VAL A 77 -2.37 -11.40 -18.58
C VAL A 77 -3.06 -12.73 -18.93
N THR A 78 -3.22 -13.56 -17.93
CA THR A 78 -3.98 -14.80 -18.05
C THR A 78 -5.43 -14.48 -17.73
N ARG A 79 -6.34 -14.83 -18.65
CA ARG A 79 -7.78 -14.73 -18.40
C ARG A 79 -8.10 -15.48 -17.11
N GLN A 80 -8.53 -14.75 -16.10
CA GLN A 80 -8.92 -15.33 -14.82
C GLN A 80 -10.21 -16.14 -14.97
N PRO A 81 -10.29 -17.32 -14.34
CA PRO A 81 -11.52 -18.12 -14.37
C PRO A 81 -12.65 -17.40 -13.65
N ASP A 82 -13.89 -17.70 -14.05
CA ASP A 82 -15.09 -17.15 -13.43
C ASP A 82 -15.06 -17.35 -11.90
N GLY A 83 -15.37 -16.29 -11.17
CA GLY A 83 -15.32 -16.28 -9.71
C GLY A 83 -13.93 -16.00 -9.08
N ALA A 84 -12.86 -15.92 -9.86
CA ALA A 84 -11.54 -15.58 -9.33
C ALA A 84 -11.53 -14.20 -8.68
N LEU A 85 -12.19 -13.22 -9.29
CA LEU A 85 -12.27 -11.85 -8.79
C LEU A 85 -12.94 -11.78 -7.41
N VAL A 86 -14.02 -12.53 -7.22
CA VAL A 86 -14.73 -12.62 -5.94
C VAL A 86 -13.84 -13.24 -4.87
N ARG A 87 -13.11 -14.31 -5.22
CA ARG A 87 -12.16 -14.95 -4.28
C ARG A 87 -11.03 -14.02 -3.89
N GLN A 88 -10.48 -13.24 -4.84
CA GLN A 88 -9.43 -12.26 -4.57
C GLN A 88 -9.89 -11.18 -3.60
N LEU A 89 -11.08 -10.60 -3.80
CA LEU A 89 -11.67 -9.65 -2.86
C LEU A 89 -11.90 -10.26 -1.48
N ALA A 90 -12.42 -11.48 -1.42
CA ALA A 90 -12.63 -12.17 -0.16
C ALA A 90 -11.30 -12.41 0.57
N GLN A 91 -10.25 -12.77 -0.15
CA GLN A 91 -8.90 -12.93 0.41
C GLN A 91 -8.34 -11.59 0.92
N ALA A 92 -8.44 -10.53 0.13
CA ALA A 92 -8.01 -9.20 0.54
C ALA A 92 -8.71 -8.72 1.82
N ARG A 93 -10.03 -8.92 1.92
CA ARG A 93 -10.80 -8.62 3.13
C ARG A 93 -10.35 -9.45 4.34
N ARG A 94 -9.98 -10.73 4.14
CA ARG A 94 -9.42 -11.58 5.20
C ARG A 94 -8.08 -11.05 5.70
N ILE A 95 -7.19 -10.64 4.80
CA ILE A 95 -5.89 -10.07 5.16
C ILE A 95 -6.09 -8.81 6.00
N VAL A 96 -6.95 -7.89 5.58
CA VAL A 96 -7.27 -6.67 6.34
C VAL A 96 -7.77 -7.01 7.73
N ARG A 97 -8.75 -7.90 7.85
CA ARG A 97 -9.32 -8.32 9.14
C ARG A 97 -8.28 -9.01 10.03
N ALA A 98 -7.42 -9.85 9.45
CA ALA A 98 -6.35 -10.50 10.19
C ALA A 98 -5.36 -9.48 10.76
N THR A 99 -5.03 -8.45 9.99
CA THR A 99 -4.16 -7.36 10.45
C THR A 99 -4.82 -6.54 11.57
N GLU A 100 -6.13 -6.30 11.47
CA GLU A 100 -6.89 -5.62 12.52
C GLU A 100 -6.95 -6.44 13.83
N ALA A 101 -7.10 -7.75 13.71
CA ALA A 101 -7.20 -8.66 14.86
C ALA A 101 -5.83 -8.93 15.50
N ALA A 102 -4.77 -8.96 14.71
CA ALA A 102 -3.42 -9.24 15.19
C ALA A 102 -2.95 -8.18 16.22
N PRO A 103 -2.14 -8.56 17.21
CA PRO A 103 -1.48 -7.57 18.05
C PRO A 103 -0.62 -6.67 17.16
N PRO A 104 -0.56 -5.36 17.46
CA PRO A 104 0.27 -4.43 16.68
C PRO A 104 1.70 -4.94 16.67
N ARG A 105 2.22 -5.25 15.49
CA ARG A 105 3.63 -5.60 15.35
C ARG A 105 4.44 -4.34 15.71
N PRO A 106 5.48 -4.45 16.56
CA PRO A 106 6.36 -3.31 16.76
C PRO A 106 6.90 -2.88 15.40
N PRO A 107 6.76 -1.59 15.04
CA PRO A 107 7.24 -1.12 13.76
C PRO A 107 8.75 -1.37 13.69
N ALA A 108 9.24 -1.80 12.53
CA ALA A 108 10.63 -1.56 12.23
C ALA A 108 10.86 -0.07 12.40
N SER A 109 11.98 0.32 13.00
CA SER A 109 12.27 1.73 13.23
C SER A 109 12.03 2.52 11.94
N ASP A 110 11.15 3.51 12.03
CA ASP A 110 10.91 4.42 10.92
C ASP A 110 12.26 5.07 10.50
N PRO A 111 12.45 5.34 9.23
CA PRO A 111 13.65 6.01 8.77
C PRO A 111 13.72 7.41 9.37
N VAL A 112 14.93 7.83 9.74
CA VAL A 112 15.17 9.22 10.14
C VAL A 112 15.07 10.09 8.89
N LEU A 113 14.07 10.96 8.86
CA LEU A 113 13.82 11.86 7.75
C LEU A 113 14.38 13.26 8.05
N SER A 114 14.80 13.97 7.01
CA SER A 114 15.18 15.37 7.18
C SER A 114 13.95 16.24 7.48
N SER A 115 14.17 17.36 8.17
CA SER A 115 13.10 18.34 8.45
C SER A 115 12.44 18.87 7.19
N GLU A 116 13.19 18.94 6.09
CA GLU A 116 12.68 19.36 4.78
C GLU A 116 11.77 18.29 4.17
N PHE A 117 12.14 17.01 4.30
CA PHE A 117 11.32 15.90 3.84
C PHE A 117 10.02 15.85 4.64
N GLU A 118 10.07 15.97 5.97
CA GLU A 118 8.90 15.96 6.83
C GLU A 118 7.89 17.07 6.49
N ARG A 119 8.35 18.24 6.09
CA ARG A 119 7.44 19.33 5.67
C ARG A 119 6.64 19.04 4.40
N VAL A 120 7.15 18.15 3.54
CA VAL A 120 6.51 17.80 2.26
C VAL A 120 5.93 16.39 2.24
N ARG A 121 6.14 15.62 3.29
CA ARG A 121 5.59 14.28 3.43
C ARG A 121 4.07 14.34 3.51
N TRP A 122 3.42 13.53 2.70
CA TRP A 122 1.97 13.50 2.55
C TRP A 122 1.37 12.13 2.92
N PHE A 123 2.18 11.20 3.42
CA PHE A 123 1.77 9.85 3.78
C PHE A 123 2.24 9.50 5.21
N PRO A 124 1.54 8.62 5.93
CA PRO A 124 1.97 8.16 7.25
C PRO A 124 3.14 7.17 7.13
N LEU A 125 3.98 7.14 8.15
CA LEU A 125 5.01 6.12 8.33
C LEU A 125 4.45 4.88 9.05
N PRO A 126 5.12 3.71 8.97
CA PRO A 126 4.71 2.49 9.65
C PRO A 126 4.49 2.65 11.16
N GLY A 127 5.34 3.41 11.84
CA GLY A 127 5.19 3.68 13.28
C GLY A 127 3.96 4.51 13.60
N GLU A 128 3.65 5.52 12.80
CA GLU A 128 2.45 6.33 12.94
C GLU A 128 1.18 5.52 12.71
N ALA A 129 1.18 4.66 11.67
CA ALA A 129 0.07 3.75 11.40
C ALA A 129 -0.13 2.75 12.56
N THR A 130 0.96 2.24 13.14
CA THR A 130 0.89 1.37 14.32
C THR A 130 0.26 2.10 15.51
N ALA A 131 0.68 3.33 15.78
CA ALA A 131 0.11 4.12 16.87
C ALA A 131 -1.39 4.37 16.67
N GLN A 132 -1.82 4.67 15.45
CA GLN A 132 -3.24 4.82 15.12
C GLN A 132 -4.03 3.53 15.32
N LEU A 133 -3.49 2.38 14.92
CA LEU A 133 -4.13 1.08 15.13
C LEU A 133 -4.27 0.73 16.62
N VAL A 134 -3.26 1.05 17.43
CA VAL A 134 -3.32 0.86 18.89
C VAL A 134 -4.39 1.76 19.49
N ALA A 135 -4.42 3.03 19.14
CA ALA A 135 -5.42 3.97 19.63
C ALA A 135 -6.85 3.54 19.24
N ALA A 136 -7.06 3.08 18.02
CA ALA A 136 -8.36 2.62 17.53
C ALA A 136 -8.87 1.34 18.26
N LYS A 137 -7.96 0.54 18.85
CA LYS A 137 -8.33 -0.65 19.64
C LYS A 137 -8.65 -0.31 21.10
N ALA A 138 -8.19 0.82 21.58
CA ALA A 138 -8.38 1.25 22.98
C ALA A 138 -9.67 2.08 23.17
N ALA A 139 -10.26 2.54 22.07
CA ALA A 139 -11.51 3.32 22.04
C ALA A 139 -12.74 2.41 21.89
#